data_61df96bbc35289eaaf8f12b0d35d3066
#
_entry.id   61df96bbc35289eaaf8f12b0d35d3066
#
_cell.length_a   1.000
_cell.length_b   1.000
_cell.length_c   1.000
_cell.angle_alpha   90.00
_cell.angle_beta   90.00
_cell.angle_gamma   90.00
#
_symmetry.space_group_name_H-M   'P 1'
#
loop_
_entity.id
_entity.type
_entity.pdbx_description
1 polymer ?
#
loop_
_entity_poly.entity_id
_entity_poly.type
_entity_poly.pdbx_seq_one_letter_code
_entity_poly.pdbx_strand_id
1 'polypeptide(L)'
;ETISKSHQKIQAQLDIKKIQLLQPELLHVAVIQNTRYNDLLISNAPSFIRGNQMEYNADRDFVFPAGKESRWLDLQNLRFKTDRIAAIQQLGYGSRIILKSDQSRASLPYFTFRDLNGQYMISNTEMIRSEDQNDYAQVLFSYLPKNGVAFEGKSMYLAGALTSNILDTNARMQWNSASKQYEKWLNLKQGYYSYNYILRADQSPNPLHDFMWTEGDHWETENSYTIFVYFRAPGSRYDQIIGYSSLNSTQNW
;
A
#
# COMPACT_ATOMS: atom_id res chain seq x y z
N GLU A 1 -14.79 -5.86 17.65
CA GLU A 1 -15.10 -5.34 16.30
C GLU A 1 -15.19 -6.48 15.33
N THR A 2 -16.24 -6.50 14.55
CA THR A 2 -16.45 -7.55 13.56
C THR A 2 -15.48 -7.31 12.39
N ILE A 3 -14.68 -8.31 12.05
CA ILE A 3 -13.75 -8.32 10.91
C ILE A 3 -14.40 -7.74 9.64
N SER A 4 -15.70 -7.93 9.46
CA SER A 4 -16.47 -7.41 8.32
C SER A 4 -16.52 -5.88 8.20
N LYS A 5 -16.16 -5.11 9.25
CA LYS A 5 -16.14 -3.65 9.19
C LYS A 5 -14.76 -3.06 8.93
N SER A 6 -13.73 -3.86 9.08
CA SER A 6 -12.33 -3.41 9.00
C SER A 6 -11.50 -4.16 7.95
N HIS A 7 -12.05 -5.21 7.35
CA HIS A 7 -11.33 -6.03 6.38
C HIS A 7 -12.15 -6.23 5.10
N GLN A 8 -11.45 -6.53 4.03
CA GLN A 8 -12.03 -6.94 2.75
C GLN A 8 -11.56 -8.36 2.45
N LYS A 9 -12.50 -9.20 2.01
CA LYS A 9 -12.23 -10.59 1.64
C LYS A 9 -12.41 -10.77 0.14
N ILE A 10 -11.41 -11.36 -0.50
CA ILE A 10 -11.47 -11.73 -1.91
C ILE A 10 -11.81 -13.19 -2.04
N GLN A 11 -12.76 -13.50 -2.91
CA GLN A 11 -13.12 -14.86 -3.30
C GLN A 11 -12.72 -15.06 -4.76
N ALA A 12 -12.06 -16.17 -5.06
CA ALA A 12 -11.67 -16.51 -6.43
C ALA A 12 -12.30 -17.82 -6.87
N GLN A 13 -12.79 -17.84 -8.09
CA GLN A 13 -13.31 -19.03 -8.75
C GLN A 13 -12.54 -19.25 -10.06
N LEU A 14 -11.96 -20.43 -10.23
CA LEU A 14 -11.22 -20.81 -11.42
C LEU A 14 -12.05 -21.80 -12.24
N ASP A 15 -12.24 -21.51 -13.53
CA ASP A 15 -12.80 -22.45 -14.49
C ASP A 15 -11.65 -23.12 -15.27
N ILE A 16 -11.44 -24.41 -15.00
CA ILE A 16 -10.35 -25.20 -15.57
C ILE A 16 -10.75 -25.99 -16.83
N LYS A 17 -11.95 -25.74 -17.40
CA LYS A 17 -12.45 -26.48 -18.59
C LYS A 17 -11.50 -26.44 -19.78
N LYS A 18 -10.81 -25.34 -19.99
CA LYS A 18 -9.90 -25.14 -21.12
C LYS A 18 -8.47 -25.56 -20.86
N ILE A 19 -8.15 -25.93 -19.63
CA ILE A 19 -6.79 -26.27 -19.21
C ILE A 19 -6.79 -27.75 -18.83
N GLN A 20 -6.13 -28.57 -19.66
CA GLN A 20 -5.90 -29.95 -19.28
C GLN A 20 -4.80 -30.04 -18.23
N LEU A 21 -5.19 -29.90 -16.98
CA LEU A 21 -4.28 -30.05 -15.85
C LEU A 21 -4.30 -31.52 -15.42
N LEU A 22 -3.13 -32.16 -15.47
CA LEU A 22 -2.96 -33.49 -14.96
C LEU A 22 -3.09 -33.56 -13.43
N GLN A 23 -2.77 -32.45 -12.76
CA GLN A 23 -2.76 -32.34 -11.30
C GLN A 23 -3.23 -30.95 -10.89
N PRO A 24 -4.56 -30.70 -10.83
CA PRO A 24 -5.10 -29.39 -10.46
C PRO A 24 -4.74 -28.97 -9.03
N GLU A 25 -4.36 -29.91 -8.16
CA GLU A 25 -3.84 -29.66 -6.80
C GLU A 25 -2.50 -28.92 -6.78
N LEU A 26 -1.79 -28.82 -7.92
CA LEU A 26 -0.56 -28.04 -8.08
C LEU A 26 -0.83 -26.57 -8.47
N LEU A 27 -2.10 -26.15 -8.44
CA LEU A 27 -2.48 -24.76 -8.62
C LEU A 27 -2.33 -23.99 -7.30
N HIS A 28 -1.75 -22.83 -7.40
CA HIS A 28 -1.66 -21.87 -6.30
C HIS A 28 -2.29 -20.56 -6.74
N VAL A 29 -3.14 -20.01 -5.89
CA VAL A 29 -3.73 -18.67 -6.11
C VAL A 29 -3.07 -17.70 -5.17
N ALA A 30 -2.57 -16.60 -5.74
CA ALA A 30 -1.96 -15.52 -5.00
C ALA A 30 -2.76 -14.23 -5.23
N VAL A 31 -3.03 -13.49 -4.16
CA VAL A 31 -3.74 -12.21 -4.21
C VAL A 31 -2.90 -11.13 -3.56
N ILE A 32 -2.80 -9.99 -4.22
CA ILE A 32 -2.16 -8.79 -3.70
C ILE A 32 -3.15 -7.62 -3.68
N GLN A 33 -3.03 -6.78 -2.66
CA GLN A 33 -3.78 -5.54 -2.52
C GLN A 33 -2.88 -4.35 -2.89
N ASN A 34 -3.37 -3.43 -3.72
CA ASN A 34 -2.71 -2.16 -4.06
C ASN A 34 -1.24 -2.32 -4.49
N THR A 35 -0.95 -3.37 -5.28
CA THR A 35 0.41 -3.71 -5.78
C THR A 35 1.47 -3.91 -4.69
N ARG A 36 1.06 -4.21 -3.45
CA ARG A 36 1.98 -4.48 -2.34
C ARG A 36 2.44 -5.94 -2.37
N TYR A 37 3.46 -6.24 -3.14
CA TYR A 37 3.97 -7.63 -3.32
C TYR A 37 4.45 -8.29 -2.03
N ASN A 38 4.87 -7.51 -1.04
CA ASN A 38 5.28 -8.05 0.27
C ASN A 38 4.09 -8.47 1.15
N ASP A 39 2.88 -8.04 0.80
CA ASP A 39 1.62 -8.39 1.48
C ASP A 39 0.89 -9.53 0.74
N LEU A 40 1.57 -10.25 -0.12
CA LEU A 40 1.01 -11.34 -0.92
C LEU A 40 0.41 -12.42 -0.01
N LEU A 41 -0.86 -12.75 -0.23
CA LEU A 41 -1.51 -13.91 0.37
C LEU A 41 -1.62 -15.03 -0.67
N ILE A 42 -1.24 -16.25 -0.26
CA ILE A 42 -1.24 -17.41 -1.14
C ILE A 42 -2.13 -18.51 -0.54
N SER A 43 -3.03 -19.05 -1.35
CA SER A 43 -3.75 -20.30 -1.06
C SER A 43 -3.25 -21.41 -1.98
N ASN A 44 -2.82 -22.51 -1.35
CA ASN A 44 -2.23 -23.67 -2.03
C ASN A 44 -3.26 -24.75 -2.35
N ALA A 45 -4.49 -24.59 -1.92
CA ALA A 45 -5.55 -25.55 -2.17
C ALA A 45 -6.91 -24.85 -2.27
N PRO A 46 -7.79 -25.25 -3.18
CA PRO A 46 -9.14 -24.75 -3.23
C PRO A 46 -9.94 -25.22 -2.03
N SER A 47 -10.90 -24.39 -1.59
CA SER A 47 -11.86 -24.74 -0.55
C SER A 47 -12.83 -25.81 -1.03
N PHE A 48 -13.21 -25.76 -2.32
CA PHE A 48 -14.12 -26.71 -2.96
C PHE A 48 -13.73 -26.92 -4.42
N ILE A 49 -13.98 -28.14 -4.90
CA ILE A 49 -13.88 -28.52 -6.32
C ILE A 49 -15.25 -29.06 -6.76
N ARG A 50 -15.85 -28.43 -7.76
CA ARG A 50 -17.15 -28.81 -8.33
C ARG A 50 -17.03 -28.96 -9.83
N GLY A 51 -16.86 -30.19 -10.31
CA GLY A 51 -16.60 -30.47 -11.72
C GLY A 51 -15.34 -29.76 -12.20
N ASN A 52 -15.47 -28.79 -13.10
CA ASN A 52 -14.35 -28.01 -13.64
C ASN A 52 -14.14 -26.66 -12.92
N GLN A 53 -14.79 -26.44 -11.80
CA GLN A 53 -14.66 -25.20 -11.04
C GLN A 53 -13.93 -25.46 -9.73
N MET A 54 -12.94 -24.62 -9.44
CA MET A 54 -12.18 -24.61 -8.19
C MET A 54 -12.47 -23.30 -7.47
N GLU A 55 -12.96 -23.39 -6.23
CA GLU A 55 -13.35 -22.24 -5.41
C GLU A 55 -12.31 -22.01 -4.31
N TYR A 56 -11.86 -20.76 -4.17
CA TYR A 56 -10.97 -20.29 -3.11
C TYR A 56 -11.74 -19.26 -2.28
N ASN A 57 -12.44 -19.74 -1.26
CA ASN A 57 -13.33 -18.93 -0.45
C ASN A 57 -13.30 -19.27 1.05
N ALA A 58 -12.29 -20.01 1.53
CA ALA A 58 -12.14 -20.32 2.94
C ALA A 58 -12.13 -19.05 3.81
N ASP A 59 -12.60 -19.14 5.05
CA ASP A 59 -12.82 -17.95 5.89
C ASP A 59 -11.57 -17.12 6.16
N ARG A 60 -10.40 -17.72 6.09
CA ARG A 60 -9.12 -17.08 6.33
C ARG A 60 -8.34 -16.76 5.04
N ASP A 61 -8.83 -17.23 3.90
CA ASP A 61 -8.16 -16.97 2.62
C ASP A 61 -8.41 -15.54 2.18
N PHE A 62 -7.36 -14.89 1.71
CA PHE A 62 -7.40 -13.57 1.06
C PHE A 62 -8.19 -12.49 1.82
N VAL A 63 -7.99 -12.45 3.14
CA VAL A 63 -8.54 -11.42 4.02
C VAL A 63 -7.48 -10.35 4.25
N PHE A 64 -7.76 -9.13 3.83
CA PHE A 64 -6.86 -7.99 3.91
C PHE A 64 -7.41 -6.92 4.85
N PRO A 65 -6.57 -6.25 5.66
CA PRO A 65 -6.95 -4.99 6.27
C PRO A 65 -7.40 -4.01 5.19
N ALA A 66 -8.56 -3.40 5.39
CA ALA A 66 -9.12 -2.53 4.36
C ALA A 66 -8.38 -1.20 4.24
N GLY A 67 -7.80 -0.72 5.35
CA GLY A 67 -7.15 0.57 5.40
C GLY A 67 -8.13 1.73 5.26
N LYS A 68 -7.61 2.83 4.75
CA LYS A 68 -8.33 4.06 4.42
C LYS A 68 -7.68 4.68 3.19
N GLU A 69 -8.37 5.52 2.44
CA GLU A 69 -7.76 6.24 1.31
C GLU A 69 -6.44 6.87 1.71
N SER A 70 -5.42 6.71 0.84
CA SER A 70 -4.06 7.16 1.12
C SER A 70 -4.00 8.67 1.30
N ARG A 71 -3.10 9.14 2.13
CA ARG A 71 -2.73 10.54 2.17
C ARG A 71 -2.08 10.93 0.85
N TRP A 72 -2.14 12.19 0.49
CA TRP A 72 -1.56 12.67 -0.75
C TRP A 72 -0.54 13.78 -0.50
N LEU A 73 0.37 13.91 -1.44
CA LEU A 73 1.37 14.97 -1.52
C LEU A 73 1.54 15.40 -2.96
N ASP A 74 1.25 16.66 -3.22
CA ASP A 74 1.49 17.29 -4.50
C ASP A 74 2.83 18.04 -4.48
N LEU A 75 3.80 17.52 -5.25
CA LEU A 75 5.12 18.10 -5.51
C LEU A 75 5.29 18.50 -6.99
N GLN A 76 4.22 18.63 -7.75
CA GLN A 76 4.28 18.99 -9.16
C GLN A 76 4.86 20.40 -9.38
N ASN A 77 4.84 21.21 -8.30
CA ASN A 77 5.49 22.51 -8.29
C ASN A 77 6.35 22.66 -7.04
N LEU A 78 7.64 23.01 -7.22
CA LEU A 78 8.59 23.18 -6.11
C LEU A 78 8.75 24.62 -5.66
N ARG A 79 8.02 25.56 -6.25
CA ARG A 79 8.07 27.00 -5.95
C ARG A 79 6.90 27.47 -5.11
N PHE A 80 5.73 26.81 -5.25
CA PHE A 80 4.52 27.18 -4.57
C PHE A 80 4.10 26.13 -3.56
N LYS A 81 3.62 26.59 -2.40
CA LYS A 81 3.12 25.70 -1.36
C LYS A 81 1.75 25.16 -1.75
N THR A 82 1.61 23.84 -1.68
CA THR A 82 0.31 23.17 -1.67
C THR A 82 -0.18 22.99 -0.24
N ASP A 83 -1.41 22.51 -0.06
CA ASP A 83 -2.06 22.40 1.26
C ASP A 83 -1.25 21.61 2.30
N ARG A 84 -0.44 20.65 1.85
CA ARG A 84 0.35 19.78 2.73
C ARG A 84 1.73 20.35 3.06
N ILE A 85 2.17 21.39 2.38
CA ILE A 85 3.51 21.95 2.52
C ILE A 85 3.51 23.08 3.57
N ALA A 86 4.31 22.92 4.62
CA ALA A 86 4.55 23.95 5.63
C ALA A 86 5.59 24.96 5.15
N ALA A 87 6.72 24.49 4.59
CA ALA A 87 7.79 25.37 4.14
C ALA A 87 8.50 24.81 2.89
N ILE A 88 8.96 25.73 2.04
CA ILE A 88 9.84 25.46 0.92
C ILE A 88 11.11 26.28 1.14
N GLN A 89 12.27 25.62 1.11
CA GLN A 89 13.58 26.25 1.19
C GLN A 89 14.33 25.98 -0.11
N GLN A 90 14.63 27.02 -0.85
CA GLN A 90 15.47 26.90 -2.04
C GLN A 90 16.93 26.82 -1.63
N LEU A 91 17.61 25.78 -2.09
CA LEU A 91 19.05 25.58 -1.89
C LEU A 91 19.75 25.82 -3.21
N GLY A 92 21.06 26.10 -3.18
CA GLY A 92 21.83 26.31 -4.40
C GLY A 92 21.84 25.13 -5.37
N TYR A 93 21.42 23.93 -4.92
CA TYR A 93 21.42 22.67 -5.67
C TYR A 93 20.10 21.90 -5.58
N GLY A 94 18.98 22.58 -5.36
CA GLY A 94 17.65 21.95 -5.29
C GLY A 94 16.76 22.53 -4.22
N SER A 95 15.64 21.88 -3.96
CA SER A 95 14.62 22.34 -3.01
C SER A 95 14.53 21.40 -1.80
N ARG A 96 14.29 21.99 -0.64
CA ARG A 96 13.94 21.27 0.57
C ARG A 96 12.50 21.62 0.96
N ILE A 97 11.67 20.59 1.06
CA ILE A 97 10.24 20.70 1.34
C ILE A 97 9.98 20.15 2.73
N ILE A 98 9.32 20.94 3.57
CA ILE A 98 8.90 20.53 4.90
C ILE A 98 7.38 20.41 4.86
N LEU A 99 6.87 19.21 5.13
CA LEU A 99 5.43 18.95 5.19
C LEU A 99 4.86 19.39 6.54
N LYS A 100 3.57 19.70 6.55
CA LYS A 100 2.81 19.81 7.81
C LYS A 100 2.81 18.45 8.48
N SER A 101 2.97 18.45 9.81
CA SER A 101 2.97 17.19 10.57
C SER A 101 1.63 16.49 10.47
N ASP A 102 1.69 15.22 10.17
CA ASP A 102 0.52 14.34 10.16
C ASP A 102 0.23 13.78 11.56
N GLN A 103 -1.00 13.38 11.78
CA GLN A 103 -1.47 12.72 12.99
C GLN A 103 -2.31 11.50 12.61
N SER A 104 -2.63 10.66 13.60
CA SER A 104 -3.54 9.54 13.39
C SER A 104 -4.91 9.99 12.89
N ARG A 105 -5.41 9.30 11.87
CA ARG A 105 -6.78 9.43 11.35
C ARG A 105 -7.67 8.25 11.76
N ALA A 106 -7.15 7.32 12.57
CA ALA A 106 -7.84 6.07 12.92
C ALA A 106 -9.22 6.30 13.57
N SER A 107 -9.37 7.37 14.35
CA SER A 107 -10.64 7.73 15.01
C SER A 107 -11.52 8.68 14.20
N LEU A 108 -11.04 9.15 13.04
CA LEU A 108 -11.83 10.06 12.20
C LEU A 108 -12.83 9.27 11.37
N PRO A 109 -14.04 9.80 11.11
CA PRO A 109 -15.00 9.21 10.21
C PRO A 109 -14.37 8.86 8.86
N TYR A 110 -14.90 7.81 8.21
CA TYR A 110 -14.54 7.49 6.85
C TYR A 110 -15.02 8.58 5.91
N PHE A 111 -14.18 8.93 4.97
CA PHE A 111 -14.50 9.85 3.90
C PHE A 111 -13.82 9.36 2.63
N THR A 112 -14.61 9.11 1.60
CA THR A 112 -14.10 8.65 0.31
C THR A 112 -13.58 9.82 -0.52
N PHE A 113 -12.41 9.63 -1.12
CA PHE A 113 -11.88 10.50 -2.17
C PHE A 113 -10.97 9.68 -3.07
N ARG A 114 -10.81 10.11 -4.30
CA ARG A 114 -9.94 9.43 -5.25
C ARG A 114 -8.48 9.66 -4.89
N ASP A 115 -7.75 8.59 -4.65
CA ASP A 115 -6.31 8.59 -4.44
C ASP A 115 -5.60 7.73 -5.52
N LEU A 116 -4.35 7.40 -5.32
CA LEU A 116 -3.58 6.51 -6.21
C LEU A 116 -3.27 5.16 -5.55
N ASN A 117 -4.00 4.74 -4.54
CA ASN A 117 -3.80 3.47 -3.83
C ASN A 117 -2.33 3.25 -3.38
N GLY A 118 -1.71 4.31 -2.84
CA GLY A 118 -0.32 4.27 -2.41
C GLY A 118 0.71 4.38 -3.54
N GLN A 119 0.28 4.61 -4.80
CA GLN A 119 1.16 4.83 -5.94
C GLN A 119 1.57 6.29 -6.08
N TYR A 120 2.37 6.60 -7.09
CA TYR A 120 2.73 7.97 -7.45
C TYR A 120 2.70 8.18 -8.97
N MET A 121 2.60 9.43 -9.37
CA MET A 121 2.69 9.87 -10.75
C MET A 121 3.75 10.97 -10.87
N ILE A 122 4.77 10.73 -11.67
CA ILE A 122 5.81 11.73 -11.95
C ILE A 122 5.28 12.71 -12.97
N SER A 123 5.23 13.98 -12.58
CA SER A 123 4.78 15.09 -13.43
C SER A 123 5.18 16.42 -12.81
N ASN A 124 5.25 17.49 -13.60
CA ASN A 124 5.40 18.84 -13.13
C ASN A 124 4.43 19.79 -13.84
N THR A 125 4.18 20.93 -13.24
CA THR A 125 3.35 22.02 -13.80
C THR A 125 4.19 23.24 -14.23
N GLU A 126 5.52 23.15 -14.12
CA GLU A 126 6.43 24.28 -14.35
C GLU A 126 7.02 24.28 -15.76
N MET A 127 7.01 23.14 -16.44
CA MET A 127 7.68 22.94 -17.72
C MET A 127 6.73 22.42 -18.80
N ILE A 128 7.01 22.78 -20.06
CA ILE A 128 6.21 22.36 -21.23
C ILE A 128 6.31 20.85 -21.48
N ARG A 129 7.47 20.24 -21.16
CA ARG A 129 7.70 18.79 -21.23
C ARG A 129 7.82 18.23 -19.83
N SER A 130 6.67 17.94 -19.23
CA SER A 130 6.59 17.45 -17.85
C SER A 130 7.18 16.05 -17.64
N GLU A 131 7.44 15.29 -18.69
CA GLU A 131 7.92 13.91 -18.58
C GLU A 131 9.44 13.83 -18.39
N ASP A 132 10.18 14.72 -19.03
CA ASP A 132 11.66 14.66 -19.06
C ASP A 132 12.36 15.66 -18.14
N GLN A 133 11.67 16.70 -17.69
CA GLN A 133 12.24 17.86 -16.99
C GLN A 133 11.75 17.98 -15.54
N ASN A 134 11.78 16.88 -14.80
CA ASN A 134 11.38 16.88 -13.39
C ASN A 134 12.60 16.96 -12.48
N ASP A 135 12.60 17.90 -11.56
CA ASP A 135 13.60 18.07 -10.52
C ASP A 135 13.33 17.19 -9.29
N TYR A 136 14.35 17.08 -8.44
CA TYR A 136 14.26 16.40 -7.17
C TYR A 136 14.20 17.40 -6.01
N ALA A 137 13.45 17.03 -4.97
CA ALA A 137 13.42 17.74 -3.70
C ALA A 137 13.68 16.82 -2.53
N GLN A 138 14.36 17.32 -1.51
CA GLN A 138 14.42 16.67 -0.21
C GLN A 138 13.15 16.96 0.55
N VAL A 139 12.37 15.95 0.89
CA VAL A 139 11.05 16.08 1.51
C VAL A 139 11.07 15.51 2.92
N LEU A 140 10.70 16.33 3.90
CA LEU A 140 10.52 15.90 5.29
C LEU A 140 9.09 15.50 5.56
N PHE A 141 8.87 14.23 5.82
CA PHE A 141 7.63 13.68 6.38
C PHE A 141 7.73 13.67 7.89
N SER A 142 6.68 14.12 8.57
CA SER A 142 6.60 14.17 10.02
C SER A 142 5.28 13.60 10.51
N TYR A 143 5.35 12.75 11.55
CA TYR A 143 4.17 12.21 12.22
C TYR A 143 4.22 12.52 13.71
N LEU A 144 3.20 13.21 14.20
CA LEU A 144 3.04 13.61 15.59
C LEU A 144 2.11 12.63 16.33
N PRO A 145 2.63 11.80 17.24
CA PRO A 145 1.80 10.97 18.12
C PRO A 145 0.90 11.84 18.99
N LYS A 146 -0.32 11.39 19.24
CA LYS A 146 -1.33 12.15 20.01
C LYS A 146 -0.81 12.66 21.37
N ASN A 147 0.05 11.90 22.03
CA ASN A 147 0.58 12.24 23.36
C ASN A 147 1.99 12.87 23.26
N GLY A 148 2.55 13.10 22.08
CA GLY A 148 3.91 13.61 21.91
C GLY A 148 5.00 12.72 22.50
N VAL A 149 4.76 11.40 22.57
CA VAL A 149 5.68 10.38 23.11
C VAL A 149 5.91 9.30 22.05
N ALA A 150 7.13 8.79 22.00
CA ALA A 150 7.49 7.68 21.11
C ALA A 150 6.69 6.41 21.46
N PHE A 151 6.40 5.60 20.46
CA PHE A 151 5.75 4.30 20.67
C PHE A 151 6.76 3.27 21.16
N GLU A 152 6.52 2.67 22.33
CA GLU A 152 7.36 1.62 22.88
C GLU A 152 7.15 0.29 22.16
N GLY A 153 8.24 -0.42 21.84
CA GLY A 153 8.21 -1.74 21.20
C GLY A 153 7.60 -1.75 19.80
N LYS A 154 7.49 -0.57 19.17
CA LYS A 154 6.94 -0.41 17.83
C LYS A 154 7.76 0.55 17.00
N SER A 155 7.84 0.28 15.71
CA SER A 155 8.49 1.13 14.73
C SER A 155 7.46 1.78 13.79
N MET A 156 7.67 3.07 13.50
CA MET A 156 6.87 3.83 12.56
C MET A 156 7.50 3.77 11.17
N TYR A 157 6.67 3.56 10.17
CA TYR A 157 7.09 3.50 8.78
C TYR A 157 6.24 4.43 7.90
N LEU A 158 6.89 4.99 6.90
CA LEU A 158 6.22 5.66 5.79
C LEU A 158 6.00 4.61 4.68
N ALA A 159 4.77 4.37 4.28
CA ALA A 159 4.38 3.33 3.34
C ALA A 159 3.79 3.93 2.05
N GLY A 160 4.03 3.24 0.96
CA GLY A 160 3.62 3.60 -0.38
C GLY A 160 4.70 3.26 -1.40
N ALA A 161 4.41 3.43 -2.69
CA ALA A 161 5.39 3.19 -3.75
C ALA A 161 6.63 4.10 -3.63
N LEU A 162 6.50 5.24 -2.93
CA LEU A 162 7.62 6.15 -2.62
C LEU A 162 8.71 5.50 -1.73
N THR A 163 8.38 4.41 -1.03
CA THR A 163 9.30 3.54 -0.28
C THR A 163 9.28 2.10 -0.81
N SER A 164 8.89 1.92 -2.09
CA SER A 164 8.76 0.60 -2.75
C SER A 164 7.79 -0.36 -2.05
N ASN A 165 6.88 0.13 -1.21
CA ASN A 165 5.99 -0.66 -0.37
C ASN A 165 6.71 -1.65 0.56
N ILE A 166 7.99 -1.39 0.91
CA ILE A 166 8.80 -2.26 1.77
C ILE A 166 8.99 -1.57 3.13
N LEU A 167 8.65 -2.29 4.21
CA LEU A 167 8.82 -1.79 5.58
C LEU A 167 10.23 -2.11 6.10
N ASP A 168 11.23 -1.53 5.47
CA ASP A 168 12.66 -1.66 5.79
C ASP A 168 13.22 -0.40 6.46
N THR A 169 14.53 -0.31 6.56
CA THR A 169 15.25 0.85 7.10
C THR A 169 15.03 2.12 6.26
N ASN A 170 14.76 1.97 4.95
CA ASN A 170 14.50 3.10 4.07
C ASN A 170 13.13 3.71 4.30
N ALA A 171 12.15 2.90 4.70
CA ALA A 171 10.81 3.34 5.04
C ALA A 171 10.67 3.75 6.51
N ARG A 172 11.55 3.24 7.39
CA ARG A 172 11.48 3.49 8.83
C ARG A 172 11.72 4.96 9.16
N MET A 173 10.83 5.53 9.97
CA MET A 173 10.93 6.88 10.49
C MET A 173 11.72 6.90 11.79
N GLN A 174 12.42 8.00 12.05
CA GLN A 174 13.21 8.20 13.26
C GLN A 174 12.48 9.11 14.24
N TRP A 175 12.52 8.74 15.52
CA TRP A 175 12.01 9.62 16.57
C TRP A 175 12.93 10.81 16.79
N ASN A 176 12.40 12.01 16.70
CA ASN A 176 13.09 13.24 17.06
C ASN A 176 12.54 13.76 18.39
N SER A 177 13.34 13.66 19.45
CA SER A 177 12.93 14.06 20.80
C SER A 177 12.74 15.58 20.97
N ALA A 178 13.39 16.38 20.14
CA ALA A 178 13.28 17.84 20.18
C ALA A 178 11.94 18.31 19.60
N SER A 179 11.53 17.75 18.46
CA SER A 179 10.24 18.05 17.82
C SER A 179 9.08 17.20 18.35
N LYS A 180 9.38 16.14 19.13
CA LYS A 180 8.42 15.12 19.62
C LYS A 180 7.62 14.46 18.47
N GLN A 181 8.30 14.18 17.38
CA GLN A 181 7.71 13.60 16.17
C GLN A 181 8.57 12.49 15.60
N TYR A 182 7.95 11.60 14.82
CA TYR A 182 8.67 10.73 13.92
C TYR A 182 8.94 11.47 12.62
N GLU A 183 10.18 11.41 12.15
CA GLU A 183 10.63 12.15 10.98
C GLU A 183 11.30 11.23 9.97
N LYS A 184 11.10 11.54 8.69
CA LYS A 184 11.75 10.85 7.57
C LYS A 184 12.03 11.82 6.44
N TRP A 185 13.28 11.89 6.03
CA TRP A 185 13.69 12.57 4.81
C TRP A 185 13.69 11.59 3.63
N LEU A 186 13.07 11.98 2.55
CA LEU A 186 13.16 11.29 1.26
C LEU A 186 13.58 12.27 0.16
N ASN A 187 14.33 11.77 -0.80
CA ASN A 187 14.63 12.49 -2.03
C ASN A 187 13.60 12.07 -3.09
N LEU A 188 12.65 12.94 -3.40
CA LEU A 188 11.53 12.65 -4.30
C LEU A 188 11.63 13.51 -5.56
N LYS A 189 11.30 12.91 -6.70
CA LYS A 189 11.13 13.62 -7.98
C LYS A 189 9.82 14.41 -7.96
N GLN A 190 9.72 15.49 -8.75
CA GLN A 190 8.44 16.21 -8.92
C GLN A 190 7.33 15.25 -9.35
N GLY A 191 6.17 15.35 -8.70
CA GLY A 191 5.05 14.46 -8.96
C GLY A 191 3.95 14.54 -7.92
N TYR A 192 2.98 13.68 -8.07
CA TYR A 192 1.89 13.48 -7.11
C TYR A 192 2.05 12.11 -6.46
N TYR A 193 2.00 12.04 -5.13
CA TYR A 193 2.31 10.86 -4.34
C TYR A 193 1.16 10.51 -3.40
N SER A 194 0.80 9.24 -3.35
CA SER A 194 -0.06 8.68 -2.30
C SER A 194 0.77 7.91 -1.29
N TYR A 195 0.48 8.09 0.01
CA TYR A 195 1.24 7.45 1.09
C TYR A 195 0.40 7.24 2.34
N ASN A 196 0.86 6.39 3.21
CA ASN A 196 0.27 6.10 4.51
C ASN A 196 1.36 5.96 5.58
N TYR A 197 0.96 5.99 6.84
CA TYR A 197 1.83 5.63 7.95
C TYR A 197 1.44 4.27 8.52
N ILE A 198 2.44 3.49 8.89
CA ILE A 198 2.25 2.18 9.50
C ILE A 198 3.00 2.14 10.81
N LEU A 199 2.30 1.72 11.87
CA LEU A 199 2.90 1.44 13.16
C LEU A 199 2.95 -0.07 13.36
N ARG A 200 4.15 -0.65 13.32
CA ARG A 200 4.35 -2.10 13.42
C ARG A 200 5.09 -2.46 14.69
N ALA A 201 4.64 -3.50 15.39
CA ALA A 201 5.40 -4.08 16.51
C ALA A 201 6.74 -4.64 16.00
N ASP A 202 7.83 -4.39 16.73
CA ASP A 202 9.19 -4.72 16.29
C ASP A 202 9.40 -6.22 16.04
N GLN A 203 8.61 -7.08 16.69
CA GLN A 203 8.67 -8.54 16.55
C GLN A 203 7.41 -9.13 15.88
N SER A 204 6.65 -8.34 15.13
CA SER A 204 5.43 -8.83 14.49
C SER A 204 5.75 -9.83 13.38
N PRO A 205 5.20 -11.05 13.43
CA PRO A 205 5.33 -12.02 12.34
C PRO A 205 4.39 -11.73 11.15
N ASN A 206 3.41 -10.83 11.33
CA ASN A 206 2.43 -10.53 10.28
C ASN A 206 3.07 -9.70 9.17
N PRO A 207 3.12 -10.20 7.92
CA PRO A 207 3.67 -9.44 6.79
C PRO A 207 2.75 -8.31 6.33
N LEU A 208 1.43 -8.40 6.59
CA LEU A 208 0.45 -7.45 6.08
C LEU A 208 0.66 -6.04 6.67
N HIS A 209 0.42 -5.05 5.83
CA HIS A 209 0.34 -3.66 6.26
C HIS A 209 -0.87 -3.47 7.18
N ASP A 210 -0.62 -3.08 8.43
CA ASP A 210 -1.65 -2.78 9.43
C ASP A 210 -1.79 -1.27 9.59
N PHE A 211 -2.95 -0.76 9.19
CA PHE A 211 -3.26 0.68 9.22
C PHE A 211 -4.07 1.07 10.46
N MET A 212 -4.49 0.13 11.27
CA MET A 212 -5.45 0.31 12.37
C MET A 212 -5.09 1.48 13.30
N TRP A 213 -3.81 1.65 13.63
CA TRP A 213 -3.36 2.65 14.61
C TRP A 213 -3.14 4.06 14.03
N THR A 214 -2.89 4.14 12.74
CA THR A 214 -2.47 5.39 12.09
C THR A 214 -3.54 5.97 11.17
N GLU A 215 -4.15 5.12 10.36
CA GLU A 215 -5.14 5.52 9.37
C GLU A 215 -6.55 5.05 9.71
N GLY A 216 -6.68 3.89 10.38
CA GLY A 216 -7.93 3.16 10.57
C GLY A 216 -8.18 2.19 9.41
N ASP A 217 -9.14 1.29 9.63
CA ASP A 217 -9.57 0.30 8.65
C ASP A 217 -11.08 0.42 8.43
N HIS A 218 -11.49 0.63 7.19
CA HIS A 218 -12.87 0.81 6.78
C HIS A 218 -13.18 -0.05 5.57
N TRP A 219 -14.16 -0.94 5.68
CA TRP A 219 -14.51 -1.87 4.60
C TRP A 219 -14.91 -1.16 3.29
N GLU A 220 -15.35 0.09 3.39
CA GLU A 220 -15.73 0.94 2.26
C GLU A 220 -14.55 1.45 1.44
N THR A 221 -13.31 1.31 1.97
CA THR A 221 -12.10 1.82 1.32
C THR A 221 -11.97 1.25 -0.09
N GLU A 222 -11.69 2.14 -1.04
CA GLU A 222 -11.38 1.72 -2.40
C GLU A 222 -10.00 1.05 -2.43
N ASN A 223 -9.95 -0.20 -2.85
CA ASN A 223 -8.72 -0.96 -3.01
C ASN A 223 -8.72 -1.73 -4.33
N SER A 224 -7.55 -1.79 -4.95
CA SER A 224 -7.32 -2.62 -6.12
C SER A 224 -6.72 -3.97 -5.71
N TYR A 225 -7.24 -5.04 -6.29
CA TYR A 225 -6.74 -6.39 -6.05
C TYR A 225 -6.28 -7.02 -7.36
N THR A 226 -5.15 -7.71 -7.29
CA THR A 226 -4.64 -8.51 -8.41
C THR A 226 -4.54 -9.96 -7.97
N ILE A 227 -5.13 -10.83 -8.78
CA ILE A 227 -5.17 -12.28 -8.57
C ILE A 227 -4.25 -12.92 -9.60
N PHE A 228 -3.32 -13.73 -9.15
CA PHE A 228 -2.46 -14.56 -9.99
C PHE A 228 -2.76 -16.03 -9.75
N VAL A 229 -2.80 -16.80 -10.80
CA VAL A 229 -2.89 -18.27 -10.74
C VAL A 229 -1.58 -18.85 -11.24
N TYR A 230 -0.90 -19.57 -10.35
CA TYR A 230 0.36 -20.24 -10.63
C TYR A 230 0.14 -21.73 -10.76
N PHE A 231 0.89 -22.35 -11.66
CA PHE A 231 0.95 -23.79 -11.83
C PHE A 231 2.40 -24.25 -11.95
N ARG A 232 2.76 -25.30 -11.19
CA ARG A 232 4.05 -25.97 -11.35
C ARG A 232 3.82 -27.32 -11.95
N ALA A 233 4.17 -27.48 -13.24
CA ALA A 233 4.07 -28.77 -13.91
C ALA A 233 4.98 -29.83 -13.24
N PRO A 234 4.55 -31.10 -13.14
CA PRO A 234 5.38 -32.17 -12.62
C PRO A 234 6.75 -32.22 -13.30
N GLY A 235 7.83 -32.21 -12.48
CA GLY A 235 9.21 -32.16 -12.98
C GLY A 235 9.74 -30.77 -13.35
N SER A 236 8.90 -29.74 -13.32
CA SER A 236 9.35 -28.35 -13.52
C SER A 236 10.04 -27.79 -12.29
N ARG A 237 11.03 -26.91 -12.51
CA ARG A 237 11.74 -26.18 -11.45
C ARG A 237 11.21 -24.77 -11.23
N TYR A 238 10.18 -24.35 -11.94
CA TYR A 238 9.62 -23.00 -11.90
C TYR A 238 8.10 -23.03 -11.93
N ASP A 239 7.50 -22.00 -11.39
CA ASP A 239 6.07 -21.74 -11.47
C ASP A 239 5.74 -20.95 -12.74
N GLN A 240 4.63 -21.28 -13.35
CA GLN A 240 4.08 -20.58 -14.50
C GLN A 240 2.84 -19.80 -14.08
N ILE A 241 2.75 -18.54 -14.46
CA ILE A 241 1.51 -17.79 -14.34
C ILE A 241 0.60 -18.23 -15.48
N ILE A 242 -0.51 -18.90 -15.15
CA ILE A 242 -1.48 -19.41 -16.13
C ILE A 242 -2.80 -18.64 -16.11
N GLY A 243 -3.00 -17.78 -15.11
CA GLY A 243 -4.18 -16.93 -14.99
C GLY A 243 -3.86 -15.61 -14.28
N TYR A 244 -4.60 -14.59 -14.67
CA TYR A 244 -4.50 -13.25 -14.12
C TYR A 244 -5.88 -12.57 -14.13
N SER A 245 -6.22 -11.87 -13.07
CA SER A 245 -7.39 -11.01 -13.00
C SER A 245 -7.12 -9.82 -12.08
N SER A 246 -7.77 -8.71 -12.33
CA SER A 246 -7.76 -7.55 -11.43
C SER A 246 -9.17 -7.10 -11.14
N LEU A 247 -9.38 -6.60 -9.95
CA LEU A 247 -10.66 -6.06 -9.51
C LEU A 247 -10.46 -4.84 -8.59
N ASN A 248 -11.48 -4.02 -8.51
CA ASN A 248 -11.55 -2.89 -7.61
C ASN A 248 -12.69 -3.12 -6.63
N SER A 249 -12.48 -2.86 -5.32
CA SER A 249 -13.44 -3.17 -4.27
C SER A 249 -14.75 -2.38 -4.34
N THR A 250 -14.74 -1.22 -5.04
CA THR A 250 -15.92 -0.35 -5.17
C THR A 250 -16.63 -0.49 -6.51
N GLN A 251 -16.10 -1.26 -7.46
CA GLN A 251 -16.80 -1.56 -8.70
C GLN A 251 -17.89 -2.58 -8.43
N ASN A 252 -19.14 -2.21 -8.69
CA ASN A 252 -20.26 -3.13 -8.63
C ASN A 252 -20.07 -4.25 -9.67
N TRP A 253 -20.28 -5.46 -9.23
CA TRP A 253 -20.20 -6.71 -9.98
C TRP A 253 -21.47 -6.89 -10.83
#